data_00f32c5a9509cd06f82f3d91a34b2135
#
_entry.id   00f32c5a9509cd06f82f3d91a34b2135
#
_cell.length_a   1.000
_cell.length_b   1.000
_cell.length_c   1.000
_cell.angle_alpha   90.00
_cell.angle_beta   90.00
_cell.angle_gamma   90.00
#
_symmetry.space_group_name_H-M   'P 1'
#
loop_
_entity.id
_entity.type
_entity.pdbx_description
1 polymer ?
#
loop_
_entity_poly.entity_id
_entity_poly.type
_entity_poly.pdbx_seq_one_letter_code
_entity_poly.pdbx_strand_id
1 'polypeptide(L)'
;MIGLDRLIKQKGVVAVGQFSEDGKIIRKVGDMSENLMEQIAKMCAYQNQKAEELTKYFSASPEMDWTPLVGWAVFGGNHAVFVIDNTGVIIDSRKADLNQLMIDLRESEATGPGPRNY
;
A
#
# COMPACT_ATOMS: atom_id res chain seq x y z
N MET A 1 -4.70 12.47 -11.30
CA MET A 1 -4.76 11.40 -10.29
C MET A 1 -4.56 10.05 -10.94
N ILE A 2 -3.69 9.23 -10.39
CA ILE A 2 -3.53 7.86 -10.87
C ILE A 2 -4.58 7.00 -10.18
N GLY A 3 -5.50 6.46 -10.98
CA GLY A 3 -6.52 5.58 -10.45
C GLY A 3 -6.03 4.15 -10.27
N LEU A 4 -6.83 3.34 -9.58
CA LEU A 4 -6.54 1.92 -9.40
C LEU A 4 -6.44 1.21 -10.74
N ASP A 5 -7.22 1.65 -11.73
CA ASP A 5 -7.21 1.07 -13.08
C ASP A 5 -5.86 1.22 -13.78
N ARG A 6 -5.14 2.28 -13.50
CA ARG A 6 -3.81 2.48 -14.04
C ARG A 6 -2.79 1.61 -13.33
N LEU A 7 -2.89 1.52 -12.02
CA LEU A 7 -1.99 0.68 -11.23
C LEU A 7 -2.11 -0.80 -11.62
N ILE A 8 -3.35 -1.28 -11.84
CA ILE A 8 -3.56 -2.69 -12.19
C ILE A 8 -2.95 -3.06 -13.55
N LYS A 9 -2.77 -2.10 -14.43
CA LYS A 9 -2.19 -2.33 -15.75
C LYS A 9 -0.67 -2.44 -15.74
N GLN A 10 -0.03 -2.10 -14.65
CA GLN A 10 1.41 -2.23 -14.56
C GLN A 10 1.84 -3.67 -14.53
N LYS A 11 2.99 -3.94 -15.13
CA LYS A 11 3.53 -5.29 -15.25
C LYS A 11 3.71 -5.92 -13.86
N GLY A 12 3.16 -7.11 -13.71
CA GLY A 12 3.29 -7.87 -12.47
C GLY A 12 2.30 -7.53 -11.38
N VAL A 13 1.43 -6.55 -11.59
CA VAL A 13 0.41 -6.22 -10.60
C VAL A 13 -0.74 -7.20 -10.69
N VAL A 14 -1.07 -7.84 -9.57
CA VAL A 14 -2.13 -8.84 -9.48
C VAL A 14 -3.45 -8.20 -9.04
N ALA A 15 -3.41 -7.35 -8.04
CA ALA A 15 -4.60 -6.73 -7.50
C ALA A 15 -4.24 -5.41 -6.82
N VAL A 16 -5.19 -4.48 -6.82
CA VAL A 16 -5.05 -3.18 -6.17
C VAL A 16 -6.32 -2.91 -5.38
N GLY A 17 -6.20 -2.38 -4.19
CA GLY A 17 -7.35 -2.04 -3.38
C GLY A 17 -7.11 -0.85 -2.48
N GLN A 18 -8.20 -0.18 -2.13
CA GLN A 18 -8.20 0.82 -1.07
C GLN A 18 -9.05 0.31 0.07
N PHE A 19 -8.62 0.57 1.28
CA PHE A 19 -9.29 0.10 2.48
C PHE A 19 -9.42 1.23 3.50
N SER A 20 -10.39 1.08 4.40
CA SER A 20 -10.61 2.00 5.50
C SER A 20 -9.77 1.61 6.71
N GLU A 21 -9.71 2.50 7.71
CA GLU A 21 -8.95 2.25 8.94
C GLU A 21 -9.42 1.00 9.68
N ASP A 22 -10.70 0.66 9.55
CA ASP A 22 -11.27 -0.53 10.18
C ASP A 22 -11.18 -1.78 9.30
N GLY A 23 -10.47 -1.71 8.18
CA GLY A 23 -10.19 -2.88 7.35
C GLY A 23 -11.27 -3.25 6.36
N LYS A 24 -12.14 -2.32 6.00
CA LYS A 24 -13.15 -2.54 4.98
C LYS A 24 -12.65 -2.08 3.63
N ILE A 25 -12.99 -2.82 2.57
CA ILE A 25 -12.65 -2.43 1.22
C ILE A 25 -13.52 -1.26 0.78
N ILE A 26 -12.86 -0.23 0.27
CA ILE A 26 -13.53 0.94 -0.33
C ILE A 26 -13.62 0.74 -1.84
N ARG A 27 -12.50 0.36 -2.47
CA ARG A 27 -12.41 0.12 -3.92
C ARG A 27 -11.41 -0.98 -4.18
N LYS A 28 -11.64 -1.74 -5.25
CA LYS A 28 -10.73 -2.82 -5.62
C LYS A 28 -10.78 -3.08 -7.12
N VAL A 29 -9.66 -3.52 -7.67
CA VAL A 29 -9.55 -4.05 -9.03
C VAL A 29 -8.54 -5.19 -9.01
N GLY A 30 -8.71 -6.15 -9.91
CA GLY A 30 -7.77 -7.23 -10.08
C GLY A 30 -8.40 -8.61 -9.98
N ASP A 31 -7.57 -9.61 -10.26
CA ASP A 31 -7.99 -11.00 -10.36
C ASP A 31 -7.79 -11.73 -9.03
N MET A 32 -8.64 -11.42 -8.09
CA MET A 32 -8.60 -12.02 -6.76
C MET A 32 -10.01 -12.09 -6.20
N SER A 33 -10.32 -13.16 -5.47
CA SER A 33 -11.65 -13.33 -4.90
C SER A 33 -11.99 -12.21 -3.92
N GLU A 34 -13.24 -11.84 -3.85
CA GLU A 34 -13.71 -10.79 -2.96
C GLU A 34 -13.42 -11.12 -1.50
N ASN A 35 -13.65 -12.38 -1.12
CA ASN A 35 -13.40 -12.83 0.25
C ASN A 35 -11.93 -12.68 0.63
N LEU A 36 -11.02 -13.06 -0.26
CA LEU A 36 -9.58 -12.93 -0.01
C LEU A 36 -9.18 -11.46 0.09
N MET A 37 -9.71 -10.60 -0.78
CA MET A 37 -9.41 -9.17 -0.72
C MET A 37 -9.89 -8.53 0.56
N GLU A 38 -11.06 -8.94 1.07
CA GLU A 38 -11.56 -8.46 2.35
C GLU A 38 -10.64 -8.86 3.51
N GLN A 39 -10.16 -10.10 3.51
CA GLN A 39 -9.22 -10.55 4.52
C GLN A 39 -7.90 -9.78 4.47
N ILE A 40 -7.40 -9.56 3.27
CA ILE A 40 -6.17 -8.79 3.07
C ILE A 40 -6.36 -7.35 3.54
N ALA A 41 -7.51 -6.74 3.26
CA ALA A 41 -7.80 -5.38 3.71
C ALA A 41 -7.74 -5.25 5.24
N LYS A 42 -8.29 -6.23 5.95
CA LYS A 42 -8.23 -6.27 7.41
C LYS A 42 -6.80 -6.39 7.91
N MET A 43 -6.02 -7.25 7.27
CA MET A 43 -4.61 -7.43 7.61
C MET A 43 -3.81 -6.16 7.34
N CYS A 44 -4.08 -5.49 6.23
CA CYS A 44 -3.41 -4.23 5.89
C CYS A 44 -3.72 -3.12 6.89
N ALA A 45 -4.98 -3.00 7.31
CA ALA A 45 -5.37 -2.01 8.31
C ALA A 45 -4.67 -2.28 9.65
N TYR A 46 -4.59 -3.54 10.07
CA TYR A 46 -3.87 -3.93 11.28
C TYR A 46 -2.38 -3.59 11.15
N GLN A 47 -1.77 -3.95 10.03
CA GLN A 47 -0.35 -3.71 9.80
C GLN A 47 -0.02 -2.21 9.73
N ASN A 48 -0.92 -1.40 9.21
CA ASN A 48 -0.75 0.06 9.24
C ASN A 48 -0.58 0.57 10.66
N GLN A 49 -1.37 0.08 11.60
CA GLN A 49 -1.26 0.48 13.00
C GLN A 49 0.07 0.05 13.60
N LYS A 50 0.52 -1.16 13.30
CA LYS A 50 1.79 -1.67 13.80
C LYS A 50 2.99 -0.96 13.19
N ALA A 51 2.93 -0.67 11.90
CA ALA A 51 3.98 0.07 11.21
C ALA A 51 4.08 1.50 11.75
N GLU A 52 2.96 2.12 12.08
CA GLU A 52 2.94 3.44 12.69
C GLU A 52 3.64 3.45 14.06
N GLU A 53 3.38 2.44 14.89
CA GLU A 53 4.08 2.29 16.16
C GLU A 53 5.59 2.15 15.95
N LEU A 54 5.99 1.37 14.94
CA LEU A 54 7.40 1.16 14.62
C LEU A 54 8.08 2.46 14.22
N THR A 55 7.42 3.30 13.42
CA THR A 55 7.99 4.60 13.04
C THR A 55 8.23 5.51 14.24
N LYS A 56 7.38 5.43 15.25
CA LYS A 56 7.57 6.20 16.49
C LYS A 56 8.81 5.75 17.24
N TYR A 57 9.07 4.44 17.30
CA TYR A 57 10.28 3.90 17.90
C TYR A 57 11.53 4.40 17.18
N PHE A 58 11.54 4.35 15.85
CA PHE A 58 12.69 4.79 15.08
C PHE A 58 12.91 6.28 15.19
N SER A 59 11.86 7.06 15.36
CA SER A 59 11.93 8.51 15.50
C SER A 59 12.41 8.96 16.91
N ALA A 60 12.62 8.03 17.82
CA ALA A 60 13.26 8.34 19.10
C ALA A 60 14.70 8.79 18.91
N SER A 61 15.35 8.41 17.82
CA SER A 61 16.66 8.92 17.46
C SER A 61 16.53 10.31 16.81
N PRO A 62 17.31 11.30 17.25
CA PRO A 62 17.24 12.64 16.64
C PRO A 62 17.84 12.69 15.23
N GLU A 63 18.48 11.64 14.78
CA GLU A 63 19.15 11.61 13.47
C GLU A 63 18.20 11.35 12.32
N MET A 64 17.06 10.74 12.60
CA MET A 64 16.11 10.34 11.55
C MET A 64 14.69 10.65 12.00
N ASP A 65 13.89 11.09 11.05
CA ASP A 65 12.46 11.29 11.26
C ASP A 65 11.69 10.26 10.43
N TRP A 66 11.00 9.37 11.11
CA TRP A 66 10.23 8.31 10.51
C TRP A 66 8.72 8.57 10.52
N THR A 67 8.31 9.70 11.07
CA THR A 67 6.89 10.05 11.16
C THR A 67 6.55 11.18 10.20
N PRO A 68 5.35 11.20 9.64
CA PRO A 68 4.32 10.16 9.72
C PRO A 68 4.66 8.94 8.87
N LEU A 69 3.98 7.83 9.15
CA LEU A 69 4.10 6.64 8.31
C LEU A 69 3.61 6.96 6.89
N VAL A 70 4.42 6.64 5.91
CA VAL A 70 4.05 6.78 4.49
C VAL A 70 3.54 5.45 3.95
N GLY A 71 4.26 4.38 4.23
CA GLY A 71 3.88 3.07 3.73
C GLY A 71 4.77 1.97 4.26
N TRP A 72 4.49 0.76 3.81
CA TRP A 72 5.22 -0.44 4.20
C TRP A 72 5.08 -1.51 3.12
N ALA A 73 5.90 -2.54 3.22
CA ALA A 73 5.85 -3.66 2.27
C ALA A 73 6.18 -4.96 2.99
N VAL A 74 5.61 -6.05 2.48
CA VAL A 74 5.94 -7.41 2.91
C VAL A 74 6.26 -8.23 1.68
N PHE A 75 7.44 -8.86 1.70
CA PHE A 75 7.89 -9.72 0.61
C PHE A 75 7.76 -11.18 1.03
N GLY A 76 6.94 -11.93 0.30
CA GLY A 76 6.86 -13.37 0.43
C GLY A 76 7.73 -14.05 -0.62
N GLY A 77 7.41 -15.28 -0.98
CA GLY A 77 8.16 -16.02 -1.98
C GLY A 77 8.18 -15.34 -3.34
N ASN A 78 7.10 -15.47 -4.09
CA ASN A 78 6.97 -14.89 -5.44
C ASN A 78 6.07 -13.68 -5.47
N HIS A 79 5.54 -13.27 -4.34
CA HIS A 79 4.57 -12.17 -4.25
C HIS A 79 4.98 -11.20 -3.16
N ALA A 80 4.51 -9.98 -3.31
CA ALA A 80 4.70 -8.95 -2.30
C ALA A 80 3.45 -8.09 -2.21
N VAL A 81 3.25 -7.47 -1.06
CA VAL A 81 2.23 -6.46 -0.89
C VAL A 81 2.90 -5.15 -0.51
N PHE A 82 2.51 -4.08 -1.18
CA PHE A 82 2.95 -2.73 -0.88
C PHE A 82 1.75 -1.90 -0.48
N VAL A 83 1.89 -1.15 0.59
CA VAL A 83 0.83 -0.24 1.04
C VAL A 83 1.41 1.15 1.19
N ILE A 84 0.80 2.10 0.50
CA ILE A 84 1.04 3.53 0.70
C ILE A 84 -0.27 4.10 1.20
N ASP A 85 -0.25 4.62 2.42
CA ASP A 85 -1.43 5.09 3.13
C ASP A 85 -2.52 4.01 3.19
N ASN A 86 -3.60 4.16 2.44
CA ASN A 86 -4.69 3.18 2.42
C ASN A 86 -4.85 2.46 1.07
N THR A 87 -3.85 2.56 0.21
CA THR A 87 -3.84 1.85 -1.07
C THR A 87 -2.85 0.70 -1.01
N GLY A 88 -3.34 -0.51 -1.22
CA GLY A 88 -2.54 -1.73 -1.24
C GLY A 88 -2.41 -2.29 -2.64
N VAL A 89 -1.21 -2.76 -2.97
CA VAL A 89 -0.92 -3.37 -4.27
C VAL A 89 -0.28 -4.72 -4.03
N ILE A 90 -0.84 -5.76 -4.64
CA ILE A 90 -0.28 -7.11 -4.60
C ILE A 90 0.38 -7.37 -5.94
N ILE A 91 1.63 -7.81 -5.90
CA ILE A 91 2.42 -8.03 -7.10
C ILE A 91 3.01 -9.43 -7.14
N ASP A 92 3.28 -9.87 -8.37
CA ASP A 92 4.22 -10.95 -8.64
C ASP A 92 5.60 -10.32 -8.75
N SER A 93 6.43 -10.52 -7.74
CA SER A 93 7.70 -9.83 -7.64
C SER A 93 8.72 -10.24 -8.70
N ARG A 94 8.46 -11.35 -9.42
CA ARG A 94 9.29 -11.78 -10.53
C ARG A 94 9.07 -10.94 -11.79
N LYS A 95 7.94 -10.25 -11.88
CA LYS A 95 7.52 -9.52 -13.08
C LYS A 95 7.43 -8.02 -12.90
N ALA A 96 7.25 -7.55 -11.68
CA ALA A 96 6.95 -6.13 -11.42
C ALA A 96 8.20 -5.27 -11.46
N ASP A 97 8.03 -4.03 -11.93
CA ASP A 97 9.02 -2.97 -11.79
C ASP A 97 8.71 -2.22 -10.49
N LEU A 98 9.47 -2.52 -9.45
CA LEU A 98 9.22 -1.97 -8.12
C LEU A 98 9.42 -0.47 -8.06
N ASN A 99 10.42 0.05 -8.75
CA ASN A 99 10.68 1.49 -8.75
C ASN A 99 9.53 2.26 -9.38
N GLN A 100 9.07 1.81 -10.53
CA GLN A 100 7.95 2.46 -11.21
C GLN A 100 6.68 2.38 -10.39
N LEU A 101 6.45 1.23 -9.77
CA LEU A 101 5.27 1.02 -8.92
C LEU A 101 5.26 1.98 -7.73
N MET A 102 6.40 2.15 -7.06
CA MET A 102 6.51 3.06 -5.94
C MET A 102 6.28 4.52 -6.35
N ILE A 103 6.81 4.92 -7.49
CA ILE A 103 6.58 6.26 -8.02
C ILE A 103 5.09 6.49 -8.25
N ASP A 104 4.42 5.56 -8.91
CA ASP A 104 3.00 5.69 -9.25
C ASP A 104 2.12 5.66 -8.02
N LEU A 105 2.45 4.85 -7.01
CA LEU A 105 1.72 4.83 -5.75
C LEU A 105 1.82 6.16 -5.04
N ARG A 106 2.99 6.74 -4.98
CA ARG A 106 3.19 8.04 -4.33
C ARG A 106 2.48 9.16 -5.08
N GLU A 107 2.48 9.15 -6.39
CA GLU A 107 1.72 10.10 -7.18
C GLU A 107 0.22 9.97 -6.94
N SER A 108 -0.28 8.74 -6.83
CA SER A 108 -1.68 8.49 -6.53
C SER A 108 -2.08 9.12 -5.20
N GLU A 109 -1.25 8.96 -4.17
CA GLU A 109 -1.49 9.56 -2.87
C GLU A 109 -1.40 11.08 -2.92
N ALA A 110 -0.41 11.62 -3.63
CA ALA A 110 -0.21 13.06 -3.73
C ALA A 110 -1.38 13.77 -4.43
N THR A 111 -2.10 13.08 -5.31
CA THR A 111 -3.21 13.64 -6.07
C THR A 111 -4.57 13.14 -5.59
N GLY A 112 -4.60 12.37 -4.52
CA GLY A 112 -5.84 11.87 -3.94
C GLY A 112 -6.65 12.97 -3.26
N PRO A 113 -7.81 12.61 -2.70
CA PRO A 113 -8.72 13.59 -2.08
C PRO A 113 -8.15 14.11 -0.77
N GLY A 114 -7.44 15.16 -0.81
CA GLY A 114 -6.84 15.81 0.32
C GLY A 114 -5.32 15.66 0.34
N PRO A 115 -4.65 16.71 0.74
CA PRO A 115 -3.20 16.70 0.81
C PRO A 115 -2.70 15.82 1.94
N ARG A 116 -1.55 15.20 1.73
CA ARG A 116 -0.87 14.40 2.75
C ARG A 116 0.37 15.16 3.21
N ASN A 117 0.57 15.20 4.49
CA ASN A 117 1.75 15.81 5.10
C ASN A 117 2.77 14.70 5.40
N TYR A 118 3.54 14.40 4.41
CA TYR A 118 4.63 13.45 4.59
C TYR A 118 5.91 14.17 4.96
#